data_486e988f3d5040599ec56200b26be874
#
_entry.id   486e988f3d5040599ec56200b26be874
#
_cell.length_a   1.000
_cell.length_b   1.000
_cell.length_c   1.000
_cell.angle_alpha   90.00
_cell.angle_beta   90.00
_cell.angle_gamma   90.00
#
_symmetry.space_group_name_H-M   'P 1'
#
loop_
_entity.id
_entity.type
_entity.pdbx_description
1 polymer ?
#
loop_
_entity_poly.entity_id
_entity_poly.type
_entity_poly.pdbx_seq_one_letter_code
_entity_poly.pdbx_strand_id
1 'polypeptide(L)'
;PADITGLVTLIYAGIRPSQLSTLAALDSTRLRSELAKYFRISPDEIRNCRTYGGHGEQMAVFASTTLVAGRPLSELIGREMPEGDWHDLQQRVIQGGKHIIDLRGRSSFQSPAYLSICMIAAAMGGRPFGYPAGVFVHNDRFKHILMAMETEITKDGISYKNVQGTAEENKKRTESYEHLCKLRDEVISMGIIPPVEKWRGLNPHLK
;
A
#
# COMPACT_ATOMS: atom_id res chain seq x y z
N PRO A 1 0.00 12.76 3.68
CA PRO A 1 -0.19 11.36 3.27
C PRO A 1 -0.57 10.47 4.46
N ALA A 2 -1.47 9.49 4.24
CA ALA A 2 -1.99 8.63 5.31
C ALA A 2 -0.87 7.87 6.05
N ASP A 3 0.19 7.49 5.34
CA ASP A 3 1.32 6.78 5.91
C ASP A 3 2.09 7.64 6.92
N ILE A 4 2.30 8.92 6.63
CA ILE A 4 2.96 9.84 7.56
C ILE A 4 2.06 10.13 8.76
N THR A 5 0.75 10.32 8.56
CA THR A 5 -0.20 10.48 9.67
C THR A 5 -0.23 9.25 10.56
N GLY A 6 -0.21 8.05 9.96
CA GLY A 6 -0.12 6.78 10.69
C GLY A 6 1.19 6.67 11.48
N LEU A 7 2.32 7.10 10.90
CA LEU A 7 3.60 7.11 11.58
C LEU A 7 3.61 8.06 12.79
N VAL A 8 3.09 9.28 12.63
CA VAL A 8 2.92 10.24 13.73
C VAL A 8 2.05 9.63 14.84
N THR A 9 0.93 9.03 14.46
CA THR A 9 0.03 8.35 15.42
C THR A 9 0.79 7.24 16.17
N LEU A 10 1.54 6.41 15.47
CA LEU A 10 2.28 5.31 16.10
C LEU A 10 3.31 5.82 17.12
N ILE A 11 4.03 6.90 16.80
CA ILE A 11 5.04 7.47 17.68
C ILE A 11 4.43 7.97 18.99
N TYR A 12 3.27 8.64 18.94
CA TYR A 12 2.68 9.28 20.11
C TYR A 12 1.65 8.42 20.86
N ALA A 13 1.05 7.43 20.21
CA ALA A 13 0.01 6.61 20.84
C ALA A 13 0.55 5.54 21.81
N GLY A 14 1.85 5.25 21.81
CA GLY A 14 2.46 4.23 22.67
C GLY A 14 1.97 2.79 22.40
N ILE A 15 1.29 2.56 21.28
CA ILE A 15 0.81 1.23 20.87
C ILE A 15 1.92 0.45 20.13
N ARG A 16 1.76 -0.88 20.10
CA ARG A 16 2.68 -1.73 19.33
C ARG A 16 2.50 -1.51 17.82
N PRO A 17 3.58 -1.58 17.01
CA PRO A 17 3.48 -1.52 15.55
C PRO A 17 2.47 -2.48 14.96
N SER A 18 2.28 -3.68 15.57
CA SER A 18 1.28 -4.66 15.15
C SER A 18 -0.18 -4.26 15.38
N GLN A 19 -0.42 -3.16 16.07
CA GLN A 19 -1.77 -2.64 16.38
C GLN A 19 -2.19 -1.47 15.48
N LEU A 20 -1.34 -1.06 14.53
CA LEU A 20 -1.61 0.05 13.63
C LEU A 20 -1.43 -0.36 12.18
N SER A 21 -2.39 0.02 11.34
CA SER A 21 -2.31 -0.13 9.90
C SER A 21 -2.92 1.07 9.20
N THR A 22 -2.45 1.34 7.96
CA THR A 22 -3.09 2.29 7.04
C THR A 22 -3.70 1.59 5.84
N LEU A 23 -4.67 2.25 5.19
CA LEU A 23 -5.54 1.65 4.17
C LEU A 23 -4.92 1.74 2.76
N ALA A 24 -3.73 1.17 2.57
CA ALA A 24 -3.08 1.10 1.26
C ALA A 24 -3.76 0.13 0.27
N ALA A 25 -4.63 -0.76 0.76
CA ALA A 25 -5.33 -1.76 -0.04
C ALA A 25 -6.18 -1.18 -1.20
N LEU A 26 -6.61 0.08 -1.08
CA LEU A 26 -7.38 0.78 -2.13
C LEU A 26 -6.69 0.75 -3.48
N ASP A 27 -5.39 0.88 -3.51
CA ASP A 27 -4.63 0.96 -4.75
C ASP A 27 -4.55 -0.40 -5.44
N SER A 28 -4.40 -1.48 -4.67
CA SER A 28 -4.50 -2.85 -5.18
C SER A 28 -5.89 -3.18 -5.72
N THR A 29 -6.96 -2.67 -5.10
CA THR A 29 -8.33 -2.84 -5.61
C THR A 29 -8.60 -2.00 -6.85
N ARG A 30 -7.97 -0.82 -7.01
CA ARG A 30 -8.01 -0.04 -8.25
C ARG A 30 -7.33 -0.79 -9.40
N LEU A 31 -6.15 -1.34 -9.16
CA LEU A 31 -5.46 -2.18 -10.14
C LEU A 31 -6.34 -3.32 -10.62
N ARG A 32 -6.98 -4.04 -9.69
CA ARG A 32 -7.93 -5.10 -10.00
C ARG A 32 -9.07 -4.62 -10.89
N SER A 33 -9.67 -3.48 -10.56
CA SER A 33 -10.80 -2.93 -11.32
C SER A 33 -10.40 -2.44 -12.70
N GLU A 34 -9.23 -1.79 -12.84
CA GLU A 34 -8.75 -1.31 -14.14
C GLU A 34 -8.37 -2.48 -15.07
N LEU A 35 -7.75 -3.54 -14.55
CA LEU A 35 -7.46 -4.75 -15.32
C LEU A 35 -8.75 -5.45 -15.76
N ALA A 36 -9.74 -5.59 -14.87
CA ALA A 36 -11.02 -6.21 -15.20
C ALA A 36 -11.74 -5.44 -16.33
N LYS A 37 -11.72 -4.12 -16.29
CA LYS A 37 -12.26 -3.27 -17.39
C LYS A 37 -11.48 -3.46 -18.68
N TYR A 38 -10.16 -3.46 -18.63
CA TYR A 38 -9.30 -3.59 -19.80
C TYR A 38 -9.55 -4.92 -20.53
N PHE A 39 -9.51 -6.03 -19.79
CA PHE A 39 -9.71 -7.37 -20.35
C PHE A 39 -11.19 -7.75 -20.53
N ARG A 40 -12.13 -6.92 -20.09
CA ARG A 40 -13.58 -7.14 -20.15
C ARG A 40 -14.03 -8.45 -19.48
N ILE A 41 -13.45 -8.75 -18.32
CA ILE A 41 -13.74 -9.93 -17.52
C ILE A 41 -14.21 -9.53 -16.11
N SER A 42 -14.72 -10.51 -15.36
CA SER A 42 -15.12 -10.28 -13.97
C SER A 42 -13.90 -9.86 -13.11
N PRO A 43 -14.05 -8.91 -12.18
CA PRO A 43 -13.00 -8.64 -11.19
C PRO A 43 -12.58 -9.88 -10.40
N ASP A 44 -13.42 -10.91 -10.27
CA ASP A 44 -13.09 -12.15 -9.58
C ASP A 44 -12.09 -13.04 -10.33
N GLU A 45 -11.90 -12.79 -11.62
CA GLU A 45 -10.89 -13.45 -12.45
C GLU A 45 -9.52 -12.76 -12.37
N ILE A 46 -9.46 -11.57 -11.74
CA ILE A 46 -8.21 -10.86 -11.47
C ILE A 46 -7.79 -11.14 -10.03
N ARG A 47 -6.63 -11.74 -9.85
CA ARG A 47 -6.12 -12.15 -8.54
C ARG A 47 -4.74 -11.59 -8.26
N ASN A 48 -4.39 -11.53 -6.98
CA ASN A 48 -3.07 -11.16 -6.47
C ASN A 48 -2.59 -9.77 -6.97
N CYS A 49 -3.53 -8.83 -7.20
CA CYS A 49 -3.16 -7.45 -7.45
C CYS A 49 -2.46 -6.88 -6.23
N ARG A 50 -1.27 -6.34 -6.42
CA ARG A 50 -0.42 -5.81 -5.36
C ARG A 50 0.14 -4.45 -5.71
N THR A 51 0.03 -3.53 -4.77
CA THR A 51 0.70 -2.24 -4.78
C THR A 51 1.42 -2.07 -3.46
N TYR A 52 2.66 -1.63 -3.49
CA TYR A 52 3.52 -1.49 -2.31
C TYR A 52 4.10 -0.08 -2.22
N GLY A 53 4.65 0.26 -1.06
CA GLY A 53 5.22 1.59 -0.82
C GLY A 53 4.22 2.56 -0.22
N GLY A 54 4.35 3.85 -0.55
CA GLY A 54 3.44 4.91 -0.09
C GLY A 54 2.11 4.88 -0.82
N HIS A 55 1.05 5.28 -0.10
CA HIS A 55 -0.27 5.47 -0.69
C HIS A 55 -0.30 6.78 -1.49
N GLY A 56 -0.64 6.74 -2.77
CA GLY A 56 -0.72 7.87 -3.69
C GLY A 56 0.22 7.75 -4.89
N GLU A 57 0.69 8.88 -5.41
CA GLU A 57 1.44 8.95 -6.67
C GLU A 57 2.77 8.18 -6.68
N GLN A 58 3.28 7.80 -5.52
CA GLN A 58 4.57 7.11 -5.36
C GLN A 58 4.45 5.61 -5.12
N MET A 59 3.26 5.02 -5.32
CA MET A 59 3.08 3.58 -5.16
C MET A 59 3.84 2.77 -6.21
N ALA A 60 4.31 1.59 -5.84
CA ALA A 60 4.87 0.61 -6.75
C ALA A 60 3.82 -0.45 -7.12
N VAL A 61 3.43 -0.48 -8.40
CA VAL A 61 2.45 -1.43 -8.94
C VAL A 61 3.17 -2.69 -9.40
N PHE A 62 2.79 -3.86 -8.87
CA PHE A 62 3.43 -5.14 -9.17
C PHE A 62 2.60 -5.96 -10.17
N ALA A 63 3.08 -6.04 -11.43
CA ALA A 63 2.54 -6.92 -12.46
C ALA A 63 2.93 -8.38 -12.22
N SER A 64 4.14 -8.61 -11.68
CA SER A 64 4.72 -9.94 -11.48
C SER A 64 3.92 -10.84 -10.55
N THR A 65 3.12 -10.26 -9.64
CA THR A 65 2.26 -11.02 -8.71
C THR A 65 0.84 -11.22 -9.24
N THR A 66 0.43 -10.46 -10.25
CA THR A 66 -0.97 -10.36 -10.70
C THR A 66 -1.32 -11.46 -11.69
N LEU A 67 -2.48 -12.10 -11.49
CA LEU A 67 -3.05 -13.08 -12.40
C LEU A 67 -4.34 -12.54 -13.04
N VAL A 68 -4.47 -12.74 -14.34
CA VAL A 68 -5.63 -12.40 -15.18
C VAL A 68 -6.18 -13.69 -15.76
N ALA A 69 -7.38 -14.09 -15.37
CA ALA A 69 -7.98 -15.37 -15.73
C ALA A 69 -7.01 -16.57 -15.54
N GLY A 70 -6.25 -16.54 -14.44
CA GLY A 70 -5.26 -17.59 -14.11
C GLY A 70 -3.90 -17.45 -14.81
N ARG A 71 -3.71 -16.49 -15.73
CA ARG A 71 -2.46 -16.25 -16.46
C ARG A 71 -1.66 -15.11 -15.83
N PRO A 72 -0.33 -15.21 -15.72
CA PRO A 72 0.50 -14.10 -15.22
C PRO A 72 0.33 -12.83 -16.07
N LEU A 73 0.05 -11.69 -15.44
CA LEU A 73 -0.06 -10.41 -16.15
C LEU A 73 1.24 -10.06 -16.89
N SER A 74 2.38 -10.40 -16.33
CA SER A 74 3.70 -10.20 -16.97
C SER A 74 3.86 -10.92 -18.32
N GLU A 75 3.12 -11.99 -18.58
CA GLU A 75 3.12 -12.69 -19.86
C GLU A 75 2.16 -12.07 -20.88
N LEU A 76 1.18 -11.31 -20.40
CA LEU A 76 0.19 -10.64 -21.24
C LEU A 76 0.69 -9.28 -21.73
N ILE A 77 1.51 -8.61 -20.92
CA ILE A 77 2.15 -7.33 -21.29
C ILE A 77 3.11 -7.58 -22.47
N GLY A 78 3.01 -6.75 -23.49
CA GLY A 78 3.75 -6.89 -24.75
C GLY A 78 3.16 -7.90 -25.75
N ARG A 79 2.13 -8.67 -25.36
CA ARG A 79 1.45 -9.65 -26.23
C ARG A 79 -0.03 -9.30 -26.46
N GLU A 80 -0.84 -9.38 -25.42
CA GLU A 80 -2.28 -9.10 -25.44
C GLU A 80 -2.60 -7.69 -24.91
N MET A 81 -1.70 -7.11 -24.12
CA MET A 81 -1.73 -5.74 -23.64
C MET A 81 -0.46 -5.03 -24.11
N PRO A 82 -0.51 -4.09 -25.06
CA PRO A 82 0.63 -3.27 -25.42
C PRO A 82 1.29 -2.61 -24.20
N GLU A 83 2.61 -2.44 -24.22
CA GLU A 83 3.33 -1.80 -23.09
C GLU A 83 2.82 -0.39 -22.79
N GLY A 84 2.43 0.37 -23.84
CA GLY A 84 1.80 1.68 -23.68
C GLY A 84 0.50 1.62 -22.90
N ASP A 85 -0.37 0.65 -23.21
CA ASP A 85 -1.65 0.44 -22.49
C ASP A 85 -1.42 0.06 -21.03
N TRP A 86 -0.38 -0.76 -20.78
CA TRP A 86 0.02 -1.09 -19.41
C TRP A 86 0.49 0.15 -18.65
N HIS A 87 1.34 0.98 -19.27
CA HIS A 87 1.79 2.24 -18.68
C HIS A 87 0.61 3.17 -18.35
N ASP A 88 -0.31 3.35 -19.29
CA ASP A 88 -1.50 4.17 -19.09
C ASP A 88 -2.41 3.62 -17.99
N LEU A 89 -2.54 2.29 -17.89
CA LEU A 89 -3.31 1.65 -16.82
C LEU A 89 -2.65 1.90 -15.46
N GLN A 90 -1.32 1.77 -15.36
CA GLN A 90 -0.59 2.11 -14.14
C GLN A 90 -0.84 3.56 -13.72
N GLN A 91 -0.79 4.51 -14.66
CA GLN A 91 -1.06 5.92 -14.38
C GLN A 91 -2.49 6.14 -13.88
N ARG A 92 -3.50 5.47 -14.45
CA ARG A 92 -4.89 5.53 -13.95
C ARG A 92 -5.02 4.98 -12.53
N VAL A 93 -4.30 3.91 -12.18
CA VAL A 93 -4.28 3.37 -10.81
C VAL A 93 -3.65 4.38 -9.84
N ILE A 94 -2.49 4.92 -10.19
CA ILE A 94 -1.71 5.87 -9.39
C ILE A 94 -2.53 7.15 -9.15
N GLN A 95 -3.13 7.71 -10.19
CA GLN A 95 -3.89 8.97 -10.14
C GLN A 95 -5.37 8.78 -9.73
N GLY A 96 -5.81 7.54 -9.52
CA GLY A 96 -7.23 7.24 -9.29
C GLY A 96 -7.85 7.97 -8.11
N GLY A 97 -7.09 8.25 -7.05
CA GLY A 97 -7.55 9.05 -5.90
C GLY A 97 -7.82 10.49 -6.29
N LYS A 98 -6.88 11.12 -6.99
CA LYS A 98 -6.99 12.50 -7.48
C LYS A 98 -8.17 12.63 -8.46
N HIS A 99 -8.28 11.72 -9.41
CA HIS A 99 -9.39 11.72 -10.37
C HIS A 99 -10.77 11.67 -9.71
N ILE A 100 -10.93 10.88 -8.64
CA ILE A 100 -12.18 10.86 -7.86
C ILE A 100 -12.45 12.21 -7.20
N ILE A 101 -11.42 12.86 -6.64
CA ILE A 101 -11.55 14.18 -6.02
C ILE A 101 -11.94 15.22 -7.06
N ASP A 102 -11.31 15.22 -8.23
CA ASP A 102 -11.58 16.15 -9.33
C ASP A 102 -13.03 16.03 -9.82
N LEU A 103 -13.57 14.79 -9.92
CA LEU A 103 -14.94 14.56 -10.36
C LEU A 103 -16.02 14.83 -9.29
N ARG A 104 -15.70 14.60 -8.01
CA ARG A 104 -16.71 14.62 -6.92
C ARG A 104 -16.54 15.77 -5.94
N GLY A 105 -15.46 16.55 -6.04
CA GLY A 105 -15.09 17.58 -5.08
C GLY A 105 -14.67 17.03 -3.72
N ARG A 106 -14.55 15.70 -3.56
CA ARG A 106 -14.16 15.05 -2.31
C ARG A 106 -13.62 13.63 -2.56
N SER A 107 -12.86 13.11 -1.58
CA SER A 107 -12.38 11.73 -1.61
C SER A 107 -13.49 10.69 -1.59
N SER A 108 -13.21 9.49 -2.10
CA SER A 108 -14.08 8.33 -1.93
C SER A 108 -14.19 7.96 -0.43
N PHE A 109 -15.34 7.47 -0.02
CA PHE A 109 -15.58 6.96 1.34
C PHE A 109 -16.14 5.53 1.36
N GLN A 110 -16.85 5.09 0.31
CA GLN A 110 -17.46 3.76 0.28
C GLN A 110 -16.41 2.65 0.26
N SER A 111 -15.45 2.73 -0.67
CA SER A 111 -14.38 1.72 -0.76
C SER A 111 -13.46 1.73 0.47
N PRO A 112 -13.03 2.88 1.01
CA PRO A 112 -12.34 2.94 2.29
C PRO A 112 -13.12 2.28 3.44
N ALA A 113 -14.40 2.59 3.59
CA ALA A 113 -15.24 2.01 4.65
C ALA A 113 -15.33 0.49 4.51
N TYR A 114 -15.61 -0.02 3.30
CA TYR A 114 -15.69 -1.45 3.04
C TYR A 114 -14.38 -2.18 3.38
N LEU A 115 -13.25 -1.67 2.90
CA LEU A 115 -11.95 -2.30 3.15
C LEU A 115 -11.55 -2.23 4.63
N SER A 116 -11.88 -1.13 5.33
CA SER A 116 -11.66 -1.03 6.79
C SER A 116 -12.45 -2.09 7.54
N ILE A 117 -13.72 -2.33 7.17
CA ILE A 117 -14.54 -3.39 7.76
C ILE A 117 -13.91 -4.77 7.49
N CYS A 118 -13.40 -5.02 6.28
CA CYS A 118 -12.71 -6.27 5.96
C CYS A 118 -11.44 -6.47 6.80
N MET A 119 -10.66 -5.40 7.05
CA MET A 119 -9.48 -5.44 7.92
C MET A 119 -9.87 -5.75 9.37
N ILE A 120 -10.91 -5.08 9.90
CA ILE A 120 -11.44 -5.32 11.25
C ILE A 120 -11.93 -6.76 11.37
N ALA A 121 -12.69 -7.26 10.39
CA ALA A 121 -13.17 -8.63 10.38
C ALA A 121 -12.02 -9.64 10.45
N ALA A 122 -10.94 -9.43 9.70
CA ALA A 122 -9.74 -10.28 9.76
C ALA A 122 -9.07 -10.20 11.13
N ALA A 123 -8.92 -9.01 11.71
CA ALA A 123 -8.38 -8.81 13.06
C ALA A 123 -9.22 -9.47 14.15
N MET A 124 -10.53 -9.65 13.92
CA MET A 124 -11.44 -10.38 14.83
C MET A 124 -11.45 -11.90 14.59
N GLY A 125 -10.61 -12.40 13.67
CA GLY A 125 -10.51 -13.83 13.34
C GLY A 125 -11.52 -14.32 12.32
N GLY A 126 -12.10 -13.39 11.54
CA GLY A 126 -12.95 -13.70 10.39
C GLY A 126 -12.14 -14.02 9.13
N ARG A 127 -12.72 -13.74 7.96
CA ARG A 127 -12.07 -14.01 6.67
C ARG A 127 -10.73 -13.25 6.57
N PRO A 128 -9.64 -13.92 6.14
CA PRO A 128 -8.34 -13.27 5.96
C PRO A 128 -8.41 -12.05 5.02
N PHE A 129 -7.70 -11.00 5.37
CA PHE A 129 -7.56 -9.82 4.51
C PHE A 129 -6.52 -10.09 3.44
N GLY A 130 -6.93 -10.05 2.18
CA GLY A 130 -6.13 -10.53 1.04
C GLY A 130 -5.37 -9.44 0.28
N TYR A 131 -5.14 -8.26 0.85
CA TYR A 131 -4.44 -7.15 0.20
C TYR A 131 -3.28 -6.62 1.04
N PRO A 132 -2.26 -5.99 0.40
CA PRO A 132 -1.27 -5.21 1.12
C PRO A 132 -1.91 -4.12 1.97
N ALA A 133 -1.32 -3.85 3.12
CA ALA A 133 -1.72 -2.76 4.00
C ALA A 133 -0.50 -2.01 4.51
N GLY A 134 -0.69 -0.76 4.93
CA GLY A 134 0.39 0.03 5.47
C GLY A 134 0.75 -0.44 6.88
N VAL A 135 2.02 -0.71 7.11
CA VAL A 135 2.58 -1.17 8.39
C VAL A 135 3.87 -0.46 8.69
N PHE A 136 4.25 -0.41 9.95
CA PHE A 136 5.56 0.07 10.35
C PHE A 136 6.63 -0.93 9.94
N VAL A 137 7.60 -0.45 9.17
CA VAL A 137 8.71 -1.26 8.65
C VAL A 137 10.01 -0.77 9.25
N HIS A 138 10.74 -1.71 9.84
CA HIS A 138 12.11 -1.52 10.29
C HIS A 138 12.88 -2.82 10.06
N ASN A 139 13.67 -2.88 8.99
CA ASN A 139 14.51 -4.03 8.63
C ASN A 139 15.78 -3.53 7.92
N ASP A 140 16.59 -4.44 7.39
CA ASP A 140 17.87 -4.07 6.75
C ASP A 140 17.73 -3.16 5.55
N ARG A 141 16.60 -3.26 4.82
CA ARG A 141 16.37 -2.50 3.59
C ARG A 141 15.56 -1.22 3.80
N PHE A 142 14.53 -1.27 4.64
CA PHE A 142 13.61 -0.16 4.89
C PHE A 142 13.58 0.13 6.40
N LYS A 143 13.79 1.39 6.79
CA LYS A 143 13.96 1.76 8.20
C LYS A 143 13.04 2.89 8.62
N HIS A 144 12.38 2.70 9.76
CA HIS A 144 11.62 3.74 10.47
C HIS A 144 10.57 4.44 9.61
N ILE A 145 9.78 3.65 8.90
CA ILE A 145 8.74 4.15 8.00
C ILE A 145 7.46 3.32 8.09
N LEU A 146 6.33 3.93 7.79
CA LEU A 146 5.07 3.26 7.59
C LEU A 146 4.78 3.24 6.10
N MET A 147 4.62 2.06 5.52
CA MET A 147 4.39 1.86 4.09
C MET A 147 3.63 0.56 3.82
N ALA A 148 3.02 0.46 2.64
CA ALA A 148 2.35 -0.76 2.21
C ALA A 148 3.33 -1.90 1.98
N MET A 149 3.06 -3.04 2.62
CA MET A 149 3.78 -4.30 2.49
C MET A 149 2.79 -5.46 2.28
N GLU A 150 3.28 -6.63 1.91
CA GLU A 150 2.46 -7.85 1.98
C GLU A 150 2.19 -8.17 3.44
N THR A 151 0.93 -8.18 3.83
CA THR A 151 0.53 -8.25 5.24
C THR A 151 -0.34 -9.44 5.56
N GLU A 152 -0.28 -9.86 6.80
CA GLU A 152 -1.19 -10.79 7.43
C GLU A 152 -1.82 -10.13 8.66
N ILE A 153 -3.14 -10.07 8.69
CA ILE A 153 -3.92 -9.50 9.81
C ILE A 153 -4.59 -10.65 10.56
N THR A 154 -4.31 -10.74 11.84
CA THR A 154 -4.85 -11.76 12.74
C THR A 154 -5.33 -11.13 14.05
N LYS A 155 -5.85 -11.94 14.98
CA LYS A 155 -6.21 -11.49 16.34
C LYS A 155 -5.01 -10.96 17.14
N ASP A 156 -3.80 -11.38 16.80
CA ASP A 156 -2.57 -10.95 17.47
C ASP A 156 -2.02 -9.62 16.91
N GLY A 157 -2.64 -9.13 15.84
CA GLY A 157 -2.29 -7.89 15.15
C GLY A 157 -1.87 -8.11 13.71
N ILE A 158 -1.20 -7.09 13.16
CA ILE A 158 -0.70 -7.10 11.78
C ILE A 158 0.80 -7.42 11.75
N SER A 159 1.17 -8.29 10.82
CA SER A 159 2.57 -8.59 10.47
C SER A 159 2.78 -8.40 8.98
N TYR A 160 4.05 -8.37 8.53
CA TYR A 160 4.37 -8.24 7.11
C TYR A 160 5.45 -9.21 6.66
N LYS A 161 5.44 -9.50 5.36
CA LYS A 161 6.44 -10.31 4.67
C LYS A 161 7.17 -9.47 3.63
N ASN A 162 8.45 -9.75 3.42
CA ASN A 162 9.19 -9.18 2.29
C ASN A 162 8.80 -9.91 1.01
N VAL A 163 8.43 -9.14 -0.01
CA VAL A 163 8.09 -9.65 -1.33
C VAL A 163 9.18 -9.24 -2.31
N GLN A 164 9.54 -10.15 -3.19
CA GLN A 164 10.42 -9.88 -4.32
C GLN A 164 9.58 -9.69 -5.57
N GLY A 165 9.82 -8.60 -6.27
CA GLY A 165 9.31 -8.33 -7.60
C GLY A 165 10.43 -8.37 -8.62
N THR A 166 10.15 -7.93 -9.85
CA THR A 166 11.17 -7.67 -10.86
C THR A 166 12.16 -6.60 -10.39
N ALA A 167 13.28 -6.44 -11.07
CA ALA A 167 14.25 -5.39 -10.77
C ALA A 167 13.61 -3.99 -10.80
N GLU A 168 12.76 -3.75 -11.80
CA GLU A 168 12.04 -2.48 -11.96
C GLU A 168 11.01 -2.25 -10.83
N GLU A 169 10.19 -3.25 -10.49
CA GLU A 169 9.22 -3.16 -9.41
C GLU A 169 9.91 -2.92 -8.05
N ASN A 170 11.03 -3.59 -7.80
CA ASN A 170 11.82 -3.37 -6.60
C ASN A 170 12.46 -1.97 -6.56
N LYS A 171 12.88 -1.45 -7.72
CA LYS A 171 13.37 -0.07 -7.87
C LYS A 171 12.25 0.93 -7.53
N LYS A 172 11.07 0.78 -8.13
CA LYS A 172 9.89 1.62 -7.85
C LYS A 172 9.51 1.61 -6.36
N ARG A 173 9.53 0.44 -5.73
CA ARG A 173 9.27 0.34 -4.28
C ARG A 173 10.34 1.07 -3.45
N THR A 174 11.59 1.03 -3.87
CA THR A 174 12.67 1.77 -3.21
C THR A 174 12.51 3.28 -3.38
N GLU A 175 12.19 3.76 -4.60
CA GLU A 175 11.88 5.17 -4.87
C GLU A 175 10.71 5.65 -3.99
N SER A 176 9.67 4.82 -3.86
CA SER A 176 8.54 5.09 -2.97
C SER A 176 8.94 5.22 -1.50
N TYR A 177 9.79 4.33 -1.01
CA TYR A 177 10.35 4.39 0.33
C TYR A 177 11.15 5.68 0.54
N GLU A 178 12.03 6.03 -0.39
CA GLU A 178 12.84 7.26 -0.32
C GLU A 178 11.98 8.52 -0.27
N HIS A 179 10.89 8.55 -1.05
CA HIS A 179 9.92 9.64 -0.98
C HIS A 179 9.26 9.74 0.40
N LEU A 180 8.82 8.62 0.96
CA LEU A 180 8.24 8.60 2.32
C LEU A 180 9.26 9.04 3.38
N CYS A 181 10.54 8.67 3.23
CA CYS A 181 11.59 9.14 4.11
C CYS A 181 11.75 10.68 4.07
N LYS A 182 11.70 11.28 2.88
CA LYS A 182 11.73 12.73 2.73
C LYS A 182 10.56 13.39 3.46
N LEU A 183 9.34 12.87 3.29
CA LEU A 183 8.15 13.38 3.98
C LEU A 183 8.26 13.22 5.51
N ARG A 184 8.80 12.08 6.00
CA ARG A 184 9.09 11.88 7.41
C ARG A 184 10.07 12.94 7.93
N ASP A 185 11.15 13.17 7.20
CA ASP A 185 12.19 14.12 7.60
C ASP A 185 11.68 15.57 7.55
N GLU A 186 10.77 15.90 6.65
CA GLU A 186 10.05 17.17 6.63
C GLU A 186 9.24 17.38 7.92
N VAL A 187 8.43 16.40 8.35
CA VAL A 187 7.63 16.53 9.59
C VAL A 187 8.52 16.53 10.85
N ILE A 188 9.72 15.92 10.79
CA ILE A 188 10.74 16.07 11.85
C ILE A 188 11.26 17.52 11.85
N SER A 189 11.59 18.07 10.70
CA SER A 189 12.11 19.45 10.59
C SER A 189 11.09 20.50 11.03
N MET A 190 9.79 20.22 10.83
CA MET A 190 8.69 21.05 11.33
C MET A 190 8.46 20.93 12.85
N GLY A 191 9.17 20.04 13.54
CA GLY A 191 9.00 19.77 14.96
C GLY A 191 7.71 19.04 15.32
N ILE A 192 7.01 18.45 14.34
CA ILE A 192 5.77 17.67 14.57
C ILE A 192 6.08 16.36 15.26
N ILE A 193 7.18 15.69 14.85
CA ILE A 193 7.75 14.53 15.53
C ILE A 193 9.22 14.78 15.84
N PRO A 194 9.75 14.22 16.91
CA PRO A 194 11.16 14.37 17.23
C PRO A 194 12.05 13.54 16.28
N PRO A 195 13.37 13.76 16.25
CA PRO A 195 14.31 12.91 15.57
C PRO A 195 14.16 11.44 15.95
N VAL A 196 14.46 10.54 15.01
CA VAL A 196 14.24 9.08 15.12
C VAL A 196 14.79 8.47 16.40
N GLU A 197 15.94 8.96 16.85
CA GLU A 197 16.65 8.47 18.06
C GLU A 197 15.83 8.67 19.35
N LYS A 198 14.89 9.60 19.32
CA LYS A 198 14.01 9.90 20.46
C LYS A 198 12.69 9.12 20.44
N TRP A 199 12.34 8.44 19.35
CA TRP A 199 11.05 7.77 19.21
C TRP A 199 10.82 6.69 20.25
N ARG A 200 11.89 5.93 20.58
CA ARG A 200 11.81 4.88 21.61
C ARG A 200 11.48 5.43 23.00
N GLY A 201 11.81 6.69 23.27
CA GLY A 201 11.44 7.36 24.51
C GLY A 201 9.96 7.71 24.59
N LEU A 202 9.29 7.92 23.44
CA LEU A 202 7.84 8.20 23.35
C LEU A 202 7.06 6.89 23.20
N ASN A 203 7.54 5.97 22.41
CA ASN A 203 6.93 4.66 22.24
C ASN A 203 7.99 3.56 22.37
N PRO A 204 8.05 2.85 23.52
CA PRO A 204 9.07 1.84 23.80
C PRO A 204 8.99 0.61 22.86
N HIS A 205 7.90 0.45 22.11
CA HIS A 205 7.71 -0.61 21.13
C HIS A 205 8.41 -0.34 19.79
N LEU A 206 8.90 0.88 19.55
CA LEU A 206 9.69 1.23 18.37
C LEU A 206 11.16 0.84 18.63
N LYS A 207 11.67 -0.07 17.82
CA LYS A 207 13.06 -0.56 17.90
C LYS A 207 13.96 0.19 16.96
#